data_df1c8c447cccc01a76b28e9be4a81de5
#
_entry.id   df1c8c447cccc01a76b28e9be4a81de5
#
_cell.length_a   1.000
_cell.length_b   1.000
_cell.length_c   1.000
_cell.angle_alpha   90.00
_cell.angle_beta   90.00
_cell.angle_gamma   90.00
#
_symmetry.space_group_name_H-M   'P 1'
#
loop_
_entity.id
_entity.type
_entity.pdbx_description
1 polymer ?
#
loop_
_entity_poly.entity_id
_entity_poly.type
_entity_poly.pdbx_seq_one_letter_code
_entity_poly.pdbx_strand_id
1 'polypeptide(L)'
;MKITYLHHSGFSVETETKVLLFDYYTEGGRKAYFDPAAYPDKAVFVFVSHAHEDHYDRRILSWAKRPNVRYVLSFDVRTEAGFEGRALCAEPHRTYDFDGISIQTLQSNDEGVAFLVKADGKTIYHAGDLNWWHWNGEPEDFNADIEKSYTAEINRLKGEKIDVAFVPADLRLQDKYFWAVNYFLKTVGAKRLFPMHFWGRFDVCTMLRQLGYGETIAEITQENEKFEI
;
A
#
# COMPACT_ATOMS: atom_id res chain seq x y z
N MET A 1 -7.26 -15.80 2.21
CA MET A 1 -6.43 -14.78 1.53
C MET A 1 -5.04 -14.89 2.10
N LYS A 2 -3.99 -14.88 1.23
CA LYS A 2 -2.61 -14.91 1.70
C LYS A 2 -1.98 -13.55 1.47
N ILE A 3 -1.23 -13.07 2.45
CA ILE A 3 -0.50 -11.80 2.37
C ILE A 3 0.96 -12.10 2.57
N THR A 4 1.82 -11.51 1.75
CA THR A 4 3.27 -11.57 1.95
C THR A 4 3.76 -10.14 2.12
N TYR A 5 4.37 -9.84 3.26
CA TYR A 5 5.21 -8.66 3.40
C TYR A 5 6.49 -8.89 2.60
N LEU A 6 6.82 -8.02 1.69
CA LEU A 6 8.03 -8.16 0.88
C LEU A 6 9.17 -7.36 1.47
N HIS A 7 9.07 -6.05 1.41
CA HIS A 7 10.02 -5.12 1.99
C HIS A 7 9.43 -3.70 1.96
N HIS A 8 9.73 -2.86 2.94
CA HIS A 8 9.33 -1.46 3.04
C HIS A 8 7.81 -1.27 2.98
N SER A 9 7.28 -0.74 1.88
CA SER A 9 5.84 -0.63 1.60
C SER A 9 5.32 -1.71 0.64
N GLY A 10 6.18 -2.67 0.27
CA GLY A 10 5.89 -3.73 -0.68
C GLY A 10 5.11 -4.90 -0.08
N PHE A 11 3.95 -5.21 -0.64
CA PHE A 11 3.13 -6.36 -0.25
C PHE A 11 2.57 -7.10 -1.47
N SER A 12 2.41 -8.41 -1.34
CA SER A 12 1.55 -9.17 -2.25
C SER A 12 0.33 -9.72 -1.50
N VAL A 13 -0.84 -9.63 -2.13
CA VAL A 13 -2.11 -10.16 -1.63
C VAL A 13 -2.63 -11.18 -2.64
N GLU A 14 -2.63 -12.45 -2.26
CA GLU A 14 -3.17 -13.53 -3.07
C GLU A 14 -4.61 -13.80 -2.62
N THR A 15 -5.55 -13.61 -3.55
CA THR A 15 -6.97 -13.94 -3.42
C THR A 15 -7.29 -15.24 -4.18
N GLU A 16 -8.56 -15.54 -4.40
CA GLU A 16 -8.97 -16.77 -5.08
C GLU A 16 -8.46 -16.83 -6.53
N THR A 17 -8.70 -15.77 -7.31
CA THR A 17 -8.37 -15.72 -8.75
C THR A 17 -7.32 -14.69 -9.12
N LYS A 18 -6.84 -13.89 -8.17
CA LYS A 18 -5.96 -12.75 -8.43
C LYS A 18 -4.80 -12.68 -7.46
N VAL A 19 -3.75 -11.98 -7.88
CA VAL A 19 -2.65 -11.56 -7.02
C VAL A 19 -2.48 -10.05 -7.21
N LEU A 20 -2.53 -9.31 -6.10
CA LEU A 20 -2.32 -7.86 -6.07
C LEU A 20 -0.94 -7.62 -5.47
N LEU A 21 -0.03 -7.05 -6.23
CA LEU A 21 1.32 -6.69 -5.81
C LEU A 21 1.39 -5.17 -5.67
N PHE A 22 1.66 -4.67 -4.48
CA PHE A 22 1.77 -3.24 -4.19
C PHE A 22 3.21 -2.85 -3.96
N ASP A 23 3.62 -1.71 -4.52
CA ASP A 23 4.86 -0.98 -4.27
C ASP A 23 6.09 -1.89 -4.16
N TYR A 24 6.34 -2.64 -5.24
CA TYR A 24 7.44 -3.60 -5.27
C TYR A 24 8.79 -2.89 -5.30
N TYR A 25 9.51 -3.02 -4.21
CA TYR A 25 10.85 -2.48 -4.03
C TYR A 25 11.79 -3.55 -3.48
N THR A 26 12.98 -3.67 -4.05
CA THR A 26 13.89 -4.79 -3.75
C THR A 26 15.18 -4.39 -3.05
N GLU A 27 15.40 -3.08 -2.80
CA GLU A 27 16.67 -2.54 -2.30
C GLU A 27 17.88 -3.10 -3.07
N GLY A 28 17.85 -2.92 -4.40
CA GLY A 28 18.90 -3.44 -5.30
C GLY A 28 18.85 -4.97 -5.50
N GLY A 29 17.71 -5.62 -5.23
CA GLY A 29 17.52 -7.07 -5.42
C GLY A 29 17.91 -7.92 -4.22
N ARG A 30 18.06 -7.33 -3.04
CA ARG A 30 18.54 -8.02 -1.84
C ARG A 30 17.45 -8.41 -0.85
N LYS A 31 16.31 -7.71 -0.86
CA LYS A 31 15.30 -7.82 0.20
C LYS A 31 14.04 -8.54 -0.24
N ALA A 32 13.28 -7.96 -1.17
CA ALA A 32 12.02 -8.51 -1.62
C ALA A 32 12.19 -9.52 -2.75
N TYR A 33 11.35 -10.56 -2.73
CA TYR A 33 11.27 -11.52 -3.84
C TYR A 33 9.81 -11.73 -4.27
N PHE A 34 9.54 -11.50 -5.55
CA PHE A 34 8.27 -11.82 -6.18
C PHE A 34 8.50 -12.25 -7.64
N ASP A 35 7.87 -13.35 -8.04
CA ASP A 35 7.87 -13.82 -9.43
C ASP A 35 6.43 -14.08 -9.88
N PRO A 36 5.90 -13.32 -10.86
CA PRO A 36 4.58 -13.57 -11.41
C PRO A 36 4.44 -14.92 -12.13
N ALA A 37 5.56 -15.58 -12.47
CA ALA A 37 5.54 -16.92 -13.05
C ALA A 37 5.03 -17.99 -12.06
N ALA A 38 5.08 -17.72 -10.78
CA ALA A 38 4.53 -18.61 -9.75
C ALA A 38 2.99 -18.67 -9.76
N TYR A 39 2.33 -17.78 -10.52
CA TYR A 39 0.87 -17.64 -10.56
C TYR A 39 0.33 -17.76 -12.01
N PRO A 40 0.52 -18.90 -12.71
CA PRO A 40 0.17 -19.03 -14.11
C PRO A 40 -1.35 -18.93 -14.36
N ASP A 41 -2.17 -19.34 -13.40
CA ASP A 41 -3.62 -19.40 -13.49
C ASP A 41 -4.34 -18.22 -12.84
N LYS A 42 -3.61 -17.23 -12.32
CA LYS A 42 -4.16 -16.02 -11.68
C LYS A 42 -3.78 -14.77 -12.46
N ALA A 43 -4.68 -13.79 -12.47
CA ALA A 43 -4.35 -12.44 -12.91
C ALA A 43 -3.47 -11.75 -11.85
N VAL A 44 -2.35 -11.19 -12.29
CA VAL A 44 -1.40 -10.47 -11.42
C VAL A 44 -1.51 -8.98 -11.70
N PHE A 45 -1.92 -8.21 -10.72
CA PHE A 45 -2.01 -6.76 -10.79
C PHE A 45 -0.86 -6.13 -10.02
N VAL A 46 -0.08 -5.31 -10.70
CA VAL A 46 1.07 -4.59 -10.13
C VAL A 46 0.67 -3.14 -9.92
N PHE A 47 0.57 -2.74 -8.65
CA PHE A 47 0.23 -1.39 -8.22
C PHE A 47 1.50 -0.63 -7.86
N VAL A 48 1.60 0.62 -8.31
CA VAL A 48 2.65 1.55 -7.91
C VAL A 48 1.98 2.85 -7.47
N SER A 49 2.13 3.19 -6.19
CA SER A 49 1.47 4.34 -5.57
C SER A 49 2.05 5.68 -6.03
N HIS A 50 3.36 5.74 -6.31
CA HIS A 50 4.07 6.92 -6.79
C HIS A 50 5.47 6.55 -7.34
N ALA A 51 6.18 7.55 -7.86
CA ALA A 51 7.41 7.34 -8.63
C ALA A 51 8.70 7.22 -7.79
N HIS A 52 8.67 7.36 -6.46
CA HIS A 52 9.85 7.23 -5.61
C HIS A 52 10.49 5.83 -5.71
N GLU A 53 11.81 5.79 -5.63
CA GLU A 53 12.59 4.55 -5.84
C GLU A 53 12.29 3.45 -4.83
N ASP A 54 11.85 3.79 -3.63
CA ASP A 54 11.49 2.86 -2.56
C ASP A 54 10.06 2.29 -2.67
N HIS A 55 9.28 2.74 -3.68
CA HIS A 55 7.96 2.23 -4.05
C HIS A 55 7.91 1.67 -5.49
N TYR A 56 8.90 1.99 -6.33
CA TYR A 56 8.92 1.64 -7.74
C TYR A 56 10.25 1.02 -8.18
N ASP A 57 10.35 -0.31 -8.16
CA ASP A 57 11.47 -1.02 -8.79
C ASP A 57 11.17 -1.29 -10.28
N ARG A 58 11.98 -0.76 -11.17
CA ARG A 58 11.83 -0.91 -12.64
C ARG A 58 11.86 -2.36 -13.12
N ARG A 59 12.25 -3.32 -12.28
CA ARG A 59 12.19 -4.76 -12.62
C ARG A 59 10.77 -5.21 -12.96
N ILE A 60 9.73 -4.58 -12.39
CA ILE A 60 8.33 -4.89 -12.73
C ILE A 60 8.06 -4.75 -14.23
N LEU A 61 8.77 -3.88 -14.94
CA LEU A 61 8.60 -3.63 -16.38
C LEU A 61 8.94 -4.88 -17.21
N SER A 62 9.87 -5.71 -16.73
CA SER A 62 10.24 -6.96 -17.41
C SER A 62 9.11 -7.98 -17.50
N TRP A 63 8.09 -7.85 -16.63
CA TRP A 63 6.93 -8.73 -16.60
C TRP A 63 5.84 -8.36 -17.61
N ALA A 64 5.95 -7.23 -18.32
CA ALA A 64 4.96 -6.77 -19.29
C ALA A 64 4.72 -7.76 -20.44
N LYS A 65 5.68 -8.66 -20.71
CA LYS A 65 5.53 -9.73 -21.70
C LYS A 65 4.59 -10.88 -21.27
N ARG A 66 4.26 -10.95 -19.98
CA ARG A 66 3.38 -12.00 -19.42
C ARG A 66 1.91 -11.65 -19.67
N PRO A 67 1.10 -12.54 -20.26
CA PRO A 67 -0.27 -12.23 -20.63
C PRO A 67 -1.20 -12.00 -19.43
N ASN A 68 -0.85 -12.55 -18.26
CA ASN A 68 -1.65 -12.44 -17.04
C ASN A 68 -1.25 -11.25 -16.15
N VAL A 69 -0.27 -10.42 -16.54
CA VAL A 69 0.15 -9.25 -15.76
C VAL A 69 -0.54 -7.98 -16.24
N ARG A 70 -1.01 -7.19 -15.29
CA ARG A 70 -1.65 -5.87 -15.44
C ARG A 70 -0.96 -4.88 -14.54
N TYR A 71 -0.99 -3.61 -14.90
CA TYR A 71 -0.37 -2.54 -14.13
C TYR A 71 -1.41 -1.49 -13.75
N VAL A 72 -1.34 -1.01 -12.52
CA VAL A 72 -2.08 0.14 -12.03
C VAL A 72 -1.06 1.12 -11.47
N LEU A 73 -0.74 2.12 -12.26
CA LEU A 73 0.36 3.02 -11.99
C LEU A 73 -0.20 4.41 -11.69
N SER A 74 0.28 5.03 -10.64
CA SER A 74 -0.05 6.42 -10.34
C SER A 74 0.32 7.34 -11.50
N PHE A 75 -0.37 8.45 -11.62
CA PHE A 75 -0.24 9.42 -12.71
C PHE A 75 1.16 10.03 -12.84
N ASP A 76 1.95 10.02 -11.77
CA ASP A 76 3.33 10.50 -11.72
C ASP A 76 4.35 9.46 -12.18
N VAL A 77 3.95 8.18 -12.26
CA VAL A 77 4.80 7.08 -12.75
C VAL A 77 4.85 7.09 -14.28
N ARG A 78 6.01 7.38 -14.84
CA ARG A 78 6.21 7.35 -16.29
C ARG A 78 6.25 5.92 -16.81
N THR A 79 5.34 5.60 -17.71
CA THR A 79 5.35 4.33 -18.44
C THR A 79 6.18 4.43 -19.71
N GLU A 80 6.95 3.38 -20.01
CA GLU A 80 7.59 3.20 -21.32
C GLU A 80 6.58 2.58 -22.30
N ALA A 81 6.85 2.65 -23.60
CA ALA A 81 6.04 1.97 -24.60
C ALA A 81 5.97 0.45 -24.36
N GLY A 82 4.82 -0.17 -24.60
CA GLY A 82 4.63 -1.62 -24.47
C GLY A 82 3.61 -2.04 -23.42
N PHE A 83 2.93 -1.09 -22.78
CA PHE A 83 1.88 -1.35 -21.80
C PHE A 83 0.45 -1.18 -22.34
N GLU A 84 0.30 -0.93 -23.66
CA GLU A 84 -0.99 -0.62 -24.27
C GLU A 84 -2.05 -1.69 -23.93
N GLY A 85 -3.17 -1.25 -23.34
CA GLY A 85 -4.28 -2.09 -22.90
C GLY A 85 -4.02 -2.94 -21.65
N ARG A 86 -2.83 -2.82 -21.02
CA ARG A 86 -2.47 -3.57 -19.79
C ARG A 86 -2.10 -2.69 -18.61
N ALA A 87 -2.03 -1.38 -18.82
CA ALA A 87 -1.75 -0.42 -17.77
C ALA A 87 -2.89 0.59 -17.65
N LEU A 88 -3.28 0.83 -16.41
CA LEU A 88 -4.17 1.89 -15.98
C LEU A 88 -3.32 3.00 -15.36
N CYS A 89 -3.47 4.23 -15.83
CA CYS A 89 -2.95 5.42 -15.16
C CYS A 89 -3.97 5.86 -14.10
N ALA A 90 -3.58 5.81 -12.84
CA ALA A 90 -4.45 6.10 -11.71
C ALA A 90 -4.28 7.54 -11.24
N GLU A 91 -5.29 8.37 -11.46
CA GLU A 91 -5.38 9.75 -10.97
C GLU A 91 -6.09 9.79 -9.60
N PRO A 92 -5.83 10.79 -8.76
CA PRO A 92 -6.53 10.96 -7.49
C PRO A 92 -8.04 11.10 -7.64
N HIS A 93 -8.79 10.64 -6.63
CA HIS A 93 -10.25 10.78 -6.52
C HIS A 93 -11.02 10.19 -7.71
N ARG A 94 -10.53 9.08 -8.25
CA ARG A 94 -11.19 8.34 -9.34
C ARG A 94 -11.63 6.95 -8.88
N THR A 95 -12.56 6.40 -9.62
CA THR A 95 -12.96 5.01 -9.50
C THR A 95 -12.84 4.35 -10.87
N TYR A 96 -12.24 3.18 -10.89
CA TYR A 96 -11.99 2.43 -12.11
C TYR A 96 -12.49 1.00 -11.93
N ASP A 97 -13.06 0.44 -13.00
CA ASP A 97 -13.25 -1.00 -13.16
C ASP A 97 -12.22 -1.51 -14.18
N PHE A 98 -11.28 -2.33 -13.75
CA PHE A 98 -10.16 -2.77 -14.55
C PHE A 98 -9.93 -4.28 -14.42
N ASP A 99 -10.15 -5.04 -15.49
CA ASP A 99 -9.96 -6.49 -15.58
C ASP A 99 -10.57 -7.27 -14.39
N GLY A 100 -11.78 -6.87 -13.98
CA GLY A 100 -12.54 -7.56 -12.93
C GLY A 100 -12.11 -7.23 -11.50
N ILE A 101 -11.45 -6.11 -11.30
CA ILE A 101 -11.26 -5.46 -9.99
C ILE A 101 -11.83 -4.04 -10.02
N SER A 102 -12.32 -3.56 -8.88
CA SER A 102 -12.69 -2.16 -8.72
C SER A 102 -11.62 -1.45 -7.89
N ILE A 103 -11.21 -0.27 -8.34
CA ILE A 103 -10.13 0.53 -7.74
C ILE A 103 -10.67 1.92 -7.48
N GLN A 104 -10.61 2.37 -6.23
CA GLN A 104 -10.84 3.76 -5.86
C GLN A 104 -9.51 4.34 -5.40
N THR A 105 -9.21 5.57 -5.82
CA THR A 105 -7.97 6.27 -5.47
C THR A 105 -8.23 7.45 -4.54
N LEU A 106 -7.29 7.67 -3.62
CA LEU A 106 -7.21 8.88 -2.80
C LEU A 106 -5.97 9.67 -3.19
N GLN A 107 -5.97 10.97 -2.89
CA GLN A 107 -4.79 11.81 -3.06
C GLN A 107 -3.78 11.54 -1.95
N SER A 108 -2.55 11.18 -2.27
CA SER A 108 -1.46 11.21 -1.28
C SER A 108 -1.10 12.65 -0.92
N ASN A 109 -0.70 12.87 0.31
CA ASN A 109 -0.19 14.16 0.78
C ASN A 109 1.36 14.21 0.79
N ASP A 110 1.97 13.21 0.18
CA ASP A 110 3.33 13.24 -0.32
C ASP A 110 3.25 13.21 -1.86
N GLU A 111 3.48 12.09 -2.53
CA GLU A 111 3.33 11.94 -3.98
C GLU A 111 2.33 10.83 -4.33
N GLY A 112 1.74 10.92 -5.54
CA GLY A 112 0.89 9.90 -6.12
C GLY A 112 -0.46 9.69 -5.46
N VAL A 113 -0.84 8.41 -5.27
CA VAL A 113 -2.18 8.01 -4.82
C VAL A 113 -2.13 6.86 -3.80
N ALA A 114 -3.16 6.81 -2.93
CA ALA A 114 -3.50 5.61 -2.18
C ALA A 114 -4.58 4.81 -2.93
N PHE A 115 -4.63 3.50 -2.70
CA PHE A 115 -5.54 2.58 -3.37
C PHE A 115 -6.51 1.91 -2.41
N LEU A 116 -7.81 1.92 -2.74
CA LEU A 116 -8.81 1.00 -2.20
C LEU A 116 -9.22 0.05 -3.31
N VAL A 117 -8.90 -1.23 -3.17
CA VAL A 117 -9.10 -2.26 -4.20
C VAL A 117 -10.12 -3.28 -3.73
N LYS A 118 -11.14 -3.56 -4.57
CA LYS A 118 -12.11 -4.63 -4.36
C LYS A 118 -11.87 -5.74 -5.38
N ALA A 119 -11.52 -6.94 -4.89
CA ALA A 119 -11.20 -8.11 -5.71
C ALA A 119 -11.66 -9.40 -5.01
N ASP A 120 -12.32 -10.30 -5.72
CA ASP A 120 -12.79 -11.59 -5.19
C ASP A 120 -13.55 -11.47 -3.86
N GLY A 121 -14.41 -10.43 -3.72
CA GLY A 121 -15.20 -10.18 -2.51
C GLY A 121 -14.37 -9.69 -1.30
N LYS A 122 -13.12 -9.30 -1.51
CA LYS A 122 -12.23 -8.70 -0.51
C LYS A 122 -12.01 -7.23 -0.80
N THR A 123 -11.86 -6.45 0.26
CA THR A 123 -11.53 -5.01 0.20
C THR A 123 -10.17 -4.78 0.83
N ILE A 124 -9.24 -4.27 0.04
CA ILE A 124 -7.85 -4.06 0.40
C ILE A 124 -7.52 -2.57 0.27
N TYR A 125 -6.94 -1.97 1.28
CA TYR A 125 -6.45 -0.60 1.29
C TYR A 125 -4.93 -0.56 1.34
N HIS A 126 -4.30 0.19 0.43
CA HIS A 126 -2.87 0.47 0.47
C HIS A 126 -2.66 1.99 0.44
N ALA A 127 -2.07 2.53 1.48
CA ALA A 127 -1.94 3.96 1.66
C ALA A 127 -0.92 4.61 0.72
N GLY A 128 0.03 3.85 0.12
CA GLY A 128 1.22 4.47 -0.43
C GLY A 128 1.86 5.36 0.64
N ASP A 129 2.23 6.57 0.30
CA ASP A 129 2.74 7.55 1.26
C ASP A 129 1.70 8.57 1.75
N LEU A 130 0.40 8.23 1.62
CA LEU A 130 -0.65 8.96 2.33
C LEU A 130 -0.54 8.67 3.82
N ASN A 131 0.02 9.63 4.57
CA ASN A 131 0.33 9.48 5.98
C ASN A 131 0.16 10.80 6.74
N TRP A 132 0.03 10.73 8.06
CA TRP A 132 0.06 11.91 8.93
C TRP A 132 1.52 12.28 9.23
N TRP A 133 2.19 12.89 8.22
CA TRP A 133 3.59 13.29 8.26
C TRP A 133 3.81 14.49 9.19
N HIS A 134 3.58 14.31 10.49
CA HIS A 134 3.85 15.33 11.50
C HIS A 134 5.33 15.30 11.91
N TRP A 135 6.11 16.25 11.45
CA TRP A 135 7.52 16.34 11.75
C TRP A 135 7.79 17.28 12.92
N ASN A 136 8.47 16.77 13.97
CA ASN A 136 8.99 17.63 15.04
C ASN A 136 10.07 18.56 14.47
N GLY A 137 9.87 19.86 14.62
CA GLY A 137 10.80 20.88 14.09
C GLY A 137 10.32 21.59 12.82
N GLU A 138 9.28 21.06 12.13
CA GLU A 138 8.58 21.81 11.10
C GLU A 138 7.62 22.83 11.71
N PRO A 139 7.31 23.93 10.99
CA PRO A 139 6.32 24.93 11.41
C PRO A 139 4.96 24.34 11.75
N GLU A 140 4.24 24.96 12.70
CA GLU A 140 2.91 24.47 13.10
C GLU A 140 1.89 24.50 11.97
N ASP A 141 1.94 25.49 11.07
CA ASP A 141 1.08 25.60 9.91
C ASP A 141 1.33 24.47 8.89
N PHE A 142 2.59 24.10 8.65
CA PHE A 142 2.95 22.94 7.86
C PHE A 142 2.31 21.64 8.42
N ASN A 143 2.52 21.38 9.72
CA ASN A 143 1.97 20.19 10.37
C ASN A 143 0.42 20.20 10.40
N ALA A 144 -0.20 21.38 10.52
CA ALA A 144 -1.66 21.52 10.44
C ALA A 144 -2.21 21.23 9.03
N ASP A 145 -1.51 21.63 7.98
CA ASP A 145 -1.90 21.30 6.60
C ASP A 145 -1.75 19.80 6.31
N ILE A 146 -0.71 19.15 6.84
CA ILE A 146 -0.56 17.68 6.78
C ILE A 146 -1.71 16.98 7.50
N GLU A 147 -2.06 17.39 8.73
CA GLU A 147 -3.22 16.86 9.46
C GLU A 147 -4.50 16.98 8.65
N LYS A 148 -4.77 18.17 8.14
CA LYS A 148 -5.97 18.48 7.36
C LYS A 148 -6.06 17.63 6.09
N SER A 149 -4.98 17.51 5.33
CA SER A 149 -4.93 16.72 4.10
C SER A 149 -5.13 15.23 4.39
N TYR A 150 -4.38 14.67 5.34
CA TYR A 150 -4.50 13.27 5.73
C TYR A 150 -5.91 12.92 6.22
N THR A 151 -6.44 13.71 7.16
CA THR A 151 -7.77 13.43 7.73
C THR A 151 -8.88 13.58 6.71
N ALA A 152 -8.79 14.53 5.78
CA ALA A 152 -9.75 14.70 4.70
C ALA A 152 -9.80 13.46 3.79
N GLU A 153 -8.64 12.91 3.42
CA GLU A 153 -8.57 11.73 2.56
C GLU A 153 -9.07 10.46 3.26
N ILE A 154 -8.65 10.21 4.51
CA ILE A 154 -9.13 9.05 5.27
C ILE A 154 -10.65 9.12 5.51
N ASN A 155 -11.21 10.32 5.72
CA ASN A 155 -12.65 10.49 5.89
C ASN A 155 -13.48 10.06 4.65
N ARG A 156 -12.88 10.02 3.44
CA ARG A 156 -13.53 9.51 2.22
C ARG A 156 -13.79 8.00 2.28
N LEU A 157 -13.06 7.28 3.14
CA LEU A 157 -13.22 5.83 3.33
C LEU A 157 -14.26 5.47 4.39
N LYS A 158 -14.92 6.44 5.04
CA LYS A 158 -15.95 6.17 6.05
C LYS A 158 -17.07 5.29 5.50
N GLY A 159 -17.36 4.19 6.22
CA GLY A 159 -18.38 3.23 5.84
C GLY A 159 -17.86 2.06 4.98
N GLU A 160 -16.63 2.13 4.45
CA GLU A 160 -16.00 0.99 3.80
C GLU A 160 -15.68 -0.12 4.82
N LYS A 161 -15.90 -1.37 4.41
CA LYS A 161 -15.55 -2.55 5.22
C LYS A 161 -14.25 -3.13 4.70
N ILE A 162 -13.15 -2.74 5.32
CA ILE A 162 -11.80 -3.11 4.86
C ILE A 162 -11.39 -4.44 5.51
N ASP A 163 -11.03 -5.42 4.69
CA ASP A 163 -10.49 -6.69 5.16
C ASP A 163 -9.03 -6.55 5.57
N VAL A 164 -8.22 -5.88 4.74
CA VAL A 164 -6.79 -5.65 4.97
C VAL A 164 -6.43 -4.22 4.63
N ALA A 165 -5.66 -3.60 5.52
CA ALA A 165 -5.09 -2.27 5.31
C ALA A 165 -3.57 -2.29 5.47
N PHE A 166 -2.86 -1.58 4.59
CA PHE A 166 -1.43 -1.30 4.67
C PHE A 166 -1.27 0.20 4.91
N VAL A 167 -0.73 0.57 6.09
CA VAL A 167 -0.68 1.97 6.54
C VAL A 167 0.73 2.29 7.07
N PRO A 168 1.33 3.42 6.68
CA PRO A 168 2.65 3.81 7.17
C PRO A 168 2.70 3.98 8.70
N ALA A 169 3.81 3.53 9.30
CA ALA A 169 4.15 3.70 10.70
C ALA A 169 5.64 3.98 10.82
N ASP A 170 6.04 5.19 10.46
CA ASP A 170 7.43 5.58 10.30
C ASP A 170 8.02 6.14 11.59
N LEU A 171 8.99 5.43 12.16
CA LEU A 171 9.64 5.83 13.42
C LEU A 171 10.49 7.11 13.31
N ARG A 172 10.74 7.63 12.09
CA ARG A 172 11.34 8.95 11.91
C ARG A 172 10.45 10.08 12.47
N LEU A 173 9.13 9.84 12.54
CA LEU A 173 8.15 10.74 13.15
C LEU A 173 8.17 10.71 14.68
N GLN A 174 9.09 9.98 15.31
CA GLN A 174 9.29 9.87 16.74
C GLN A 174 7.99 9.45 17.47
N ASP A 175 7.49 10.24 18.41
CA ASP A 175 6.29 10.00 19.19
C ASP A 175 4.97 10.12 18.37
N LYS A 176 5.05 10.54 17.10
CA LYS A 176 3.92 10.68 16.19
C LYS A 176 3.76 9.50 15.22
N TYR A 177 4.70 8.52 15.21
CA TYR A 177 4.75 7.39 14.26
C TYR A 177 3.43 6.61 14.11
N PHE A 178 2.59 6.62 15.14
CA PHE A 178 1.33 5.87 15.19
C PHE A 178 0.08 6.71 14.84
N TRP A 179 0.21 8.01 14.62
CA TRP A 179 -0.95 8.90 14.46
C TRP A 179 -1.81 8.52 13.26
N ALA A 180 -1.20 8.21 12.13
CA ALA A 180 -1.94 7.76 10.94
C ALA A 180 -2.70 6.47 11.22
N VAL A 181 -2.04 5.46 11.77
CA VAL A 181 -2.65 4.19 12.15
C VAL A 181 -3.82 4.39 13.11
N ASN A 182 -3.61 5.23 14.14
CA ASN A 182 -4.64 5.55 15.15
C ASN A 182 -5.88 6.20 14.51
N TYR A 183 -5.66 7.23 13.68
CA TYR A 183 -6.77 7.92 13.03
C TYR A 183 -7.52 7.00 12.05
N PHE A 184 -6.79 6.24 11.24
CA PHE A 184 -7.35 5.29 10.30
C PHE A 184 -8.23 4.23 11.02
N LEU A 185 -7.71 3.58 12.06
CA LEU A 185 -8.44 2.56 12.79
C LEU A 185 -9.68 3.10 13.51
N LYS A 186 -9.63 4.32 14.05
CA LYS A 186 -10.78 4.97 14.71
C LYS A 186 -11.84 5.45 13.74
N THR A 187 -11.45 5.85 12.53
CA THR A 187 -12.33 6.50 11.55
C THR A 187 -12.96 5.52 10.58
N VAL A 188 -12.19 4.55 10.13
CA VAL A 188 -12.54 3.57 9.10
C VAL A 188 -12.52 2.16 9.67
N GLY A 189 -11.38 1.76 10.22
CA GLY A 189 -11.14 0.41 10.70
C GLY A 189 -10.74 -0.57 9.60
N ALA A 190 -10.15 -1.70 10.02
CA ALA A 190 -9.87 -2.85 9.17
C ALA A 190 -9.88 -4.12 10.02
N LYS A 191 -10.16 -5.28 9.40
CA LYS A 191 -10.06 -6.57 10.12
C LYS A 191 -8.61 -6.88 10.49
N ARG A 192 -7.67 -6.54 9.59
CA ARG A 192 -6.24 -6.67 9.82
C ARG A 192 -5.52 -5.47 9.23
N LEU A 193 -4.57 -4.90 9.97
CA LEU A 193 -3.71 -3.81 9.51
C LEU A 193 -2.26 -4.26 9.57
N PHE A 194 -1.56 -4.05 8.46
CA PHE A 194 -0.13 -4.27 8.31
C PHE A 194 0.57 -2.91 8.32
N PRO A 195 1.41 -2.64 9.33
CA PRO A 195 2.28 -1.47 9.28
C PRO A 195 3.24 -1.57 8.10
N MET A 196 3.59 -0.44 7.52
CA MET A 196 4.58 -0.34 6.44
C MET A 196 5.44 0.91 6.60
N HIS A 197 6.40 1.12 5.71
CA HIS A 197 7.28 2.28 5.69
C HIS A 197 8.13 2.45 6.97
N PHE A 198 8.51 1.35 7.61
CA PHE A 198 9.23 1.36 8.90
C PHE A 198 10.75 1.05 8.77
N TRP A 199 11.29 1.02 7.55
CA TRP A 199 12.74 0.89 7.26
C TRP A 199 13.42 -0.27 7.99
N GLY A 200 12.79 -1.45 8.00
CA GLY A 200 13.32 -2.64 8.68
C GLY A 200 13.24 -2.62 10.21
N ARG A 201 12.56 -1.61 10.78
CA ARG A 201 12.31 -1.52 12.22
C ARG A 201 11.06 -2.31 12.59
N PHE A 202 11.17 -3.64 12.56
CA PHE A 202 10.07 -4.58 12.84
C PHE A 202 9.44 -4.41 14.23
N ASP A 203 10.18 -3.85 15.18
CA ASP A 203 9.72 -3.52 16.52
C ASP A 203 8.50 -2.57 16.52
N VAL A 204 8.28 -1.79 15.45
CA VAL A 204 7.09 -0.93 15.31
C VAL A 204 5.79 -1.72 15.40
N CYS A 205 5.75 -2.95 14.90
CA CYS A 205 4.56 -3.80 14.97
C CYS A 205 4.20 -4.12 16.43
N THR A 206 5.19 -4.52 17.23
CA THR A 206 5.01 -4.77 18.66
C THR A 206 4.62 -3.48 19.41
N MET A 207 5.26 -2.35 19.10
CA MET A 207 4.93 -1.05 19.70
C MET A 207 3.47 -0.66 19.44
N LEU A 208 2.99 -0.80 18.19
CA LEU A 208 1.58 -0.52 17.85
C LEU A 208 0.62 -1.46 18.59
N ARG A 209 0.94 -2.75 18.68
CA ARG A 209 0.11 -3.72 19.43
C ARG A 209 -0.02 -3.33 20.90
N GLN A 210 1.05 -2.83 21.51
CA GLN A 210 1.07 -2.37 22.90
C GLN A 210 0.27 -1.09 23.13
N LEU A 211 0.02 -0.27 22.10
CA LEU A 211 -0.89 0.89 22.17
C LEU A 211 -2.39 0.52 22.25
N GLY A 212 -2.72 -0.77 22.33
CA GLY A 212 -4.08 -1.26 22.50
C GLY A 212 -4.75 -1.74 21.22
N TYR A 213 -4.03 -1.77 20.08
CA TYR A 213 -4.59 -2.28 18.82
C TYR A 213 -4.54 -3.81 18.72
N GLY A 214 -3.75 -4.46 19.57
CA GLY A 214 -3.71 -5.92 19.74
C GLY A 214 -3.59 -6.69 18.42
N GLU A 215 -4.43 -7.71 18.27
CA GLU A 215 -4.41 -8.60 17.12
C GLU A 215 -4.83 -7.93 15.79
N THR A 216 -5.40 -6.72 15.83
CA THR A 216 -5.69 -5.97 14.60
C THR A 216 -4.41 -5.64 13.83
N ILE A 217 -3.31 -5.38 14.55
CA ILE A 217 -1.98 -5.16 13.94
C ILE A 217 -1.31 -6.49 13.63
N ALA A 218 -0.90 -6.68 12.39
CA ALA A 218 -0.05 -7.78 11.99
C ALA A 218 1.34 -7.63 12.62
N GLU A 219 1.90 -8.71 13.13
CA GLU A 219 3.24 -8.73 13.70
C GLU A 219 4.22 -9.22 12.63
N ILE A 220 4.79 -8.27 11.89
CA ILE A 220 5.80 -8.53 10.88
C ILE A 220 7.14 -8.62 11.59
N THR A 221 7.92 -9.68 11.32
CA THR A 221 9.20 -9.95 11.98
C THR A 221 10.38 -10.04 11.01
N GLN A 222 10.10 -10.23 9.72
CA GLN A 222 11.13 -10.37 8.69
C GLN A 222 10.59 -10.07 7.29
N GLU A 223 11.48 -9.85 6.34
CA GLU A 223 11.11 -9.74 4.93
C GLU A 223 10.60 -11.11 4.39
N ASN A 224 9.74 -11.04 3.38
CA ASN A 224 9.09 -12.15 2.71
C ASN A 224 8.23 -13.03 3.65
N GLU A 225 7.82 -12.48 4.79
CA GLU A 225 6.95 -13.15 5.75
C GLU A 225 5.53 -13.29 5.22
N LYS A 226 4.93 -14.48 5.46
CA LYS A 226 3.61 -14.85 4.93
C LYS A 226 2.58 -14.94 6.04
N PHE A 227 1.38 -14.43 5.75
CA PHE A 227 0.23 -14.44 6.65
C PHE A 227 -0.99 -15.03 5.95
N GLU A 228 -1.79 -15.81 6.65
CA GLU A 228 -3.09 -16.31 6.20
C GLU A 228 -4.21 -15.60 6.97
N ILE A 229 -5.22 -15.07 6.24
CA ILE A 229 -6.36 -14.32 6.77
C ILE A 229 -7.67 -14.83 6.17
#